data_84200147cf37cd460373946e2e047e91
#
_entry.id   84200147cf37cd460373946e2e047e91
#
_cell.length_a   1.000
_cell.length_b   1.000
_cell.length_c   1.000
_cell.angle_alpha   90.00
_cell.angle_beta   90.00
_cell.angle_gamma   90.00
#
_symmetry.space_group_name_H-M   'P 1'
#
loop_
_entity.id
_entity.type
_entity.pdbx_description
1 polymer ?
#
loop_
_entity_poly.entity_id
_entity_poly.type
_entity_poly.pdbx_seq_one_letter_code
_entity_poly.pdbx_strand_id
1 'polypeptide(L)'
;IRTITESSWFEETKNNPPKEIPMEVFMDPRYAALYRLDKNLLYPEQSVFVSPFYLLQWKRTDKLYELWCFLQFIKALLKQGWVLETASHVVQEQGRYRLHNLEAGTEIILRRKDEFVHLCYDKGIPDSGEYTDRLSNPLYTNNAHRTPDFRMDYYCQKQYYGSLVADFKYRDVYHLWQDKEKSKELRRQFNAYHDMNTRFYRNLDERNSLMHARP
;
A
#
# COMPACT_ATOMS: atom_id res chain seq x y z
N ILE A 1 -23.51 -16.10 -6.29
CA ILE A 1 -23.03 -17.05 -5.26
C ILE A 1 -24.07 -18.16 -5.04
N ARG A 2 -25.34 -17.85 -4.75
CA ARG A 2 -26.40 -18.87 -4.56
C ARG A 2 -26.45 -19.88 -5.72
N THR A 3 -26.42 -19.41 -6.97
CA THR A 3 -26.51 -20.26 -8.17
C THR A 3 -25.37 -21.27 -8.30
N ILE A 4 -24.19 -20.97 -7.77
CA ILE A 4 -23.02 -21.86 -7.81
C ILE A 4 -23.15 -22.94 -6.71
N THR A 5 -23.54 -22.53 -5.51
CA THR A 5 -23.66 -23.46 -4.37
C THR A 5 -24.85 -24.42 -4.47
N GLU A 6 -25.82 -24.12 -5.33
CA GLU A 6 -26.99 -24.95 -5.59
C GLU A 6 -26.80 -25.91 -6.80
N SER A 7 -25.63 -25.85 -7.46
CA SER A 7 -25.34 -26.72 -8.59
C SER A 7 -24.86 -28.10 -8.15
N SER A 8 -25.31 -29.14 -8.84
CA SER A 8 -24.97 -30.55 -8.53
C SER A 8 -23.47 -30.83 -8.55
N TRP A 9 -22.73 -30.19 -9.47
CA TRP A 9 -21.27 -30.33 -9.57
C TRP A 9 -20.54 -29.72 -8.35
N PHE A 10 -21.11 -28.67 -7.72
CA PHE A 10 -20.50 -28.04 -6.55
C PHE A 10 -20.55 -28.97 -5.33
N GLU A 11 -21.69 -29.65 -5.11
CA GLU A 11 -21.82 -30.63 -4.03
C GLU A 11 -20.93 -31.86 -4.29
N GLU A 12 -20.79 -32.30 -5.52
CA GLU A 12 -19.92 -33.41 -5.89
C GLU A 12 -18.44 -33.07 -5.62
N THR A 13 -17.98 -31.90 -6.02
CA THR A 13 -16.60 -31.45 -5.77
C THR A 13 -16.30 -31.16 -4.31
N LYS A 14 -17.27 -30.66 -3.56
CA LYS A 14 -17.15 -30.42 -2.12
C LYS A 14 -16.94 -31.72 -1.34
N ASN A 15 -17.67 -32.76 -1.71
CA ASN A 15 -17.61 -34.04 -1.03
C ASN A 15 -16.48 -34.96 -1.50
N ASN A 16 -15.93 -34.69 -2.68
CA ASN A 16 -14.85 -35.47 -3.26
C ASN A 16 -13.80 -34.57 -3.93
N PRO A 17 -13.01 -33.81 -3.14
CA PRO A 17 -12.01 -32.91 -3.69
C PRO A 17 -10.95 -33.72 -4.46
N PRO A 18 -10.45 -33.20 -5.61
CA PRO A 18 -9.45 -33.90 -6.39
C PRO A 18 -8.14 -34.04 -5.57
N LYS A 19 -7.56 -35.26 -5.61
CA LYS A 19 -6.31 -35.56 -4.92
C LYS A 19 -5.13 -34.81 -5.51
N GLU A 20 -5.19 -34.55 -6.82
CA GLU A 20 -4.16 -33.79 -7.55
C GLU A 20 -4.80 -32.58 -8.23
N ILE A 21 -4.06 -31.49 -8.29
CA ILE A 21 -4.54 -30.27 -8.91
C ILE A 21 -4.31 -30.38 -10.42
N PRO A 22 -5.35 -30.20 -11.23
CA PRO A 22 -5.24 -30.25 -12.68
C PRO A 22 -4.22 -29.23 -13.22
N MET A 23 -3.48 -29.62 -14.27
CA MET A 23 -2.47 -28.77 -14.89
C MET A 23 -3.07 -27.45 -15.40
N GLU A 24 -4.31 -27.45 -15.82
CA GLU A 24 -5.08 -26.30 -16.30
C GLU A 24 -5.11 -25.16 -15.27
N VAL A 25 -5.11 -25.49 -13.99
CA VAL A 25 -5.07 -24.50 -12.90
C VAL A 25 -3.76 -23.71 -12.92
N PHE A 26 -2.66 -24.32 -13.36
CA PHE A 26 -1.35 -23.66 -13.45
C PHE A 26 -1.15 -22.94 -14.78
N MET A 27 -1.85 -23.36 -15.82
CA MET A 27 -1.74 -22.76 -17.16
C MET A 27 -2.51 -21.44 -17.28
N ASP A 28 -3.63 -21.28 -16.55
CA ASP A 28 -4.37 -20.01 -16.51
C ASP A 28 -3.85 -19.14 -15.34
N PRO A 29 -3.28 -17.96 -15.60
CA PRO A 29 -2.75 -17.09 -14.55
C PRO A 29 -3.75 -16.72 -13.46
N ARG A 30 -5.04 -16.67 -13.78
CA ARG A 30 -6.12 -16.36 -12.82
C ARG A 30 -6.32 -17.49 -11.83
N TYR A 31 -6.37 -18.73 -12.30
CA TYR A 31 -6.50 -19.90 -11.43
C TYR A 31 -5.22 -20.17 -10.65
N ALA A 32 -4.04 -19.98 -11.26
CA ALA A 32 -2.77 -20.08 -10.57
C ALA A 32 -2.65 -19.06 -9.41
N ALA A 33 -3.17 -17.85 -9.61
CA ALA A 33 -3.22 -16.82 -8.55
C ALA A 33 -4.15 -17.23 -7.39
N LEU A 34 -5.34 -17.76 -7.70
CA LEU A 34 -6.28 -18.29 -6.71
C LEU A 34 -5.69 -19.47 -5.92
N TYR A 35 -5.03 -20.38 -6.61
CA TYR A 35 -4.36 -21.51 -5.97
C TYR A 35 -3.22 -21.07 -5.02
N ARG A 36 -2.41 -20.11 -5.43
CA ARG A 36 -1.37 -19.54 -4.56
C ARG A 36 -1.98 -18.86 -3.35
N LEU A 37 -3.08 -18.16 -3.53
CA LEU A 37 -3.81 -17.52 -2.43
C LEU A 37 -4.33 -18.58 -1.44
N ASP A 38 -4.95 -19.64 -1.93
CA ASP A 38 -5.43 -20.76 -1.12
C ASP A 38 -4.29 -21.43 -0.33
N LYS A 39 -3.17 -21.73 -0.98
CA LYS A 39 -1.96 -22.26 -0.31
C LYS A 39 -1.42 -21.33 0.77
N ASN A 40 -1.40 -20.03 0.52
CA ASN A 40 -0.96 -19.06 1.51
C ASN A 40 -1.92 -18.93 2.70
N LEU A 41 -3.21 -19.21 2.49
CA LEU A 41 -4.21 -19.25 3.56
C LEU A 41 -4.10 -20.53 4.40
N LEU A 42 -3.81 -21.66 3.76
CA LEU A 42 -3.69 -22.95 4.44
C LEU A 42 -2.37 -23.13 5.19
N TYR A 43 -1.28 -22.49 4.73
CA TYR A 43 0.05 -22.56 5.35
C TYR A 43 0.54 -21.17 5.79
N PRO A 44 0.01 -20.66 6.89
CA PRO A 44 0.19 -19.25 7.30
C PRO A 44 1.56 -18.92 7.87
N GLU A 45 2.55 -19.83 7.87
CA GLU A 45 3.85 -19.60 8.50
C GLU A 45 4.66 -18.44 7.90
N GLN A 46 4.21 -17.91 6.75
CA GLN A 46 4.84 -16.78 6.07
C GLN A 46 3.89 -15.68 5.61
N SER A 47 2.60 -15.72 5.97
CA SER A 47 1.61 -14.78 5.43
C SER A 47 1.10 -13.80 6.46
N VAL A 48 0.97 -12.54 6.06
CA VAL A 48 0.11 -11.57 6.72
C VAL A 48 -1.32 -12.08 6.58
N PHE A 49 -1.96 -12.42 7.68
CA PHE A 49 -3.33 -12.92 7.68
C PHE A 49 -4.29 -11.76 7.37
N VAL A 50 -4.88 -11.78 6.19
CA VAL A 50 -5.99 -10.87 5.87
C VAL A 50 -7.25 -11.44 6.50
N SER A 51 -7.93 -10.65 7.35
CA SER A 51 -9.18 -11.07 8.00
C SER A 51 -10.19 -11.60 6.98
N PRO A 52 -10.94 -12.70 7.28
CA PRO A 52 -12.01 -13.22 6.40
C PRO A 52 -13.07 -12.16 6.00
N PHE A 53 -13.27 -11.14 6.82
CA PHE A 53 -14.11 -9.98 6.49
C PHE A 53 -13.66 -9.24 5.22
N TYR A 54 -12.37 -9.27 4.89
CA TYR A 54 -11.84 -8.71 3.65
C TYR A 54 -12.19 -9.54 2.41
N LEU A 55 -12.39 -10.85 2.57
CA LEU A 55 -12.70 -11.76 1.47
C LEU A 55 -14.11 -11.54 0.90
N LEU A 56 -15.00 -10.89 1.66
CA LEU A 56 -16.40 -10.68 1.26
C LEU A 56 -16.66 -9.31 0.63
N GLN A 57 -15.74 -8.37 0.70
CA GLN A 57 -15.85 -7.10 0.00
C GLN A 57 -15.15 -7.20 -1.36
N TRP A 58 -15.92 -7.18 -2.43
CA TRP A 58 -15.43 -7.07 -3.81
C TRP A 58 -14.71 -5.73 -3.99
N LYS A 59 -13.46 -5.68 -3.56
CA LYS A 59 -12.62 -4.52 -3.86
C LYS A 59 -12.19 -4.61 -5.32
N ARG A 60 -12.16 -3.47 -5.99
CA ARG A 60 -11.62 -3.35 -7.35
C ARG A 60 -10.17 -3.83 -7.35
N THR A 61 -9.74 -4.46 -8.43
CA THR A 61 -8.39 -5.04 -8.57
C THR A 61 -7.29 -3.99 -8.38
N ASP A 62 -7.53 -2.76 -8.81
CA ASP A 62 -6.61 -1.63 -8.59
C ASP A 62 -6.42 -1.36 -7.08
N LYS A 63 -7.49 -1.34 -6.30
CA LYS A 63 -7.41 -1.15 -4.84
C LYS A 63 -6.74 -2.33 -4.13
N LEU A 64 -6.95 -3.55 -4.58
CA LEU A 64 -6.22 -4.72 -4.05
C LEU A 64 -4.72 -4.62 -4.33
N TYR A 65 -4.34 -4.12 -5.49
CA TYR A 65 -2.95 -3.90 -5.86
C TYR A 65 -2.29 -2.82 -4.99
N GLU A 66 -2.96 -1.68 -4.78
CA GLU A 66 -2.50 -0.62 -3.89
C GLU A 66 -2.26 -1.15 -2.46
N LEU A 67 -3.22 -1.90 -1.91
CA LEU A 67 -3.11 -2.53 -0.60
C LEU A 67 -1.93 -3.52 -0.53
N TRP A 68 -1.77 -4.33 -1.56
CA TRP A 68 -0.66 -5.27 -1.65
C TRP A 68 0.69 -4.55 -1.68
N CYS A 69 0.82 -3.48 -2.47
CA CYS A 69 2.02 -2.65 -2.51
C CYS A 69 2.33 -2.04 -1.14
N PHE A 70 1.33 -1.45 -0.48
CA PHE A 70 1.47 -0.90 0.86
C PHE A 70 2.00 -1.94 1.86
N LEU A 71 1.43 -3.14 1.85
CA LEU A 71 1.87 -4.25 2.71
C LEU A 71 3.31 -4.69 2.37
N GLN A 72 3.74 -4.66 1.10
CA GLN A 72 5.12 -5.00 0.75
C GLN A 72 6.12 -3.97 1.33
N PHE A 73 5.77 -2.68 1.35
CA PHE A 73 6.58 -1.65 2.02
C PHE A 73 6.73 -1.93 3.52
N ILE A 74 5.63 -2.22 4.22
CA ILE A 74 5.68 -2.60 5.64
C ILE A 74 6.58 -3.82 5.84
N LYS A 75 6.37 -4.88 5.07
CA LYS A 75 7.21 -6.09 5.14
C LYS A 75 8.69 -5.82 4.89
N ALA A 76 9.01 -4.94 3.94
CA ALA A 76 10.39 -4.58 3.64
C ALA A 76 11.03 -3.84 4.82
N LEU A 77 10.32 -2.93 5.46
CA LEU A 77 10.78 -2.22 6.64
C LEU A 77 10.97 -3.18 7.84
N LEU A 78 10.00 -4.05 8.11
CA LEU A 78 10.12 -5.06 9.18
C LEU A 78 11.34 -5.97 8.98
N LYS A 79 11.63 -6.40 7.74
CA LYS A 79 12.83 -7.18 7.40
C LYS A 79 14.14 -6.42 7.66
N GLN A 80 14.11 -5.09 7.61
CA GLN A 80 15.25 -4.22 7.90
C GLN A 80 15.38 -3.90 9.40
N GLY A 81 14.62 -4.56 10.27
CA GLY A 81 14.69 -4.39 11.72
C GLY A 81 13.87 -3.22 12.26
N TRP A 82 12.95 -2.68 11.48
CA TRP A 82 11.95 -1.75 12.00
C TRP A 82 10.91 -2.52 12.82
N VAL A 83 10.42 -1.91 13.89
CA VAL A 83 9.41 -2.50 14.78
C VAL A 83 8.15 -1.65 14.73
N LEU A 84 7.00 -2.30 14.65
CA LEU A 84 5.71 -1.62 14.69
C LEU A 84 5.49 -1.01 16.09
N GLU A 85 5.29 0.30 16.15
CA GLU A 85 5.02 1.03 17.39
C GLU A 85 3.53 1.30 17.57
N THR A 86 2.90 1.87 16.54
CA THR A 86 1.49 2.23 16.57
C THR A 86 0.86 1.92 15.23
N ALA A 87 -0.30 1.29 15.28
CA ALA A 87 -1.13 1.12 14.09
C ALA A 87 -2.59 1.04 14.54
N SER A 88 -3.39 1.98 14.12
CA SER A 88 -4.80 2.08 14.51
C SER A 88 -5.64 0.85 14.14
N HIS A 89 -5.15 0.03 13.21
CA HIS A 89 -5.88 -1.13 12.66
C HIS A 89 -5.03 -2.41 12.60
N VAL A 90 -3.88 -2.44 13.27
CA VAL A 90 -3.02 -3.62 13.33
C VAL A 90 -3.01 -4.17 14.76
N VAL A 91 -3.42 -5.41 14.89
CA VAL A 91 -3.35 -6.14 16.17
C VAL A 91 -2.22 -7.15 16.08
N GLN A 92 -1.33 -7.14 17.08
CA GLN A 92 -0.31 -8.17 17.23
C GLN A 92 -0.87 -9.33 18.06
N GLU A 93 -1.09 -10.47 17.41
CA GLU A 93 -1.49 -11.71 18.07
C GLU A 93 -0.46 -12.80 17.82
N GLN A 94 0.05 -13.41 18.90
CA GLN A 94 1.00 -14.55 18.83
C GLN A 94 2.23 -14.31 17.92
N GLY A 95 2.79 -13.08 17.95
CA GLY A 95 3.94 -12.72 17.12
C GLY A 95 3.61 -12.44 15.65
N ARG A 96 2.33 -12.42 15.29
CA ARG A 96 1.85 -12.08 13.93
C ARG A 96 1.10 -10.76 13.94
N TYR A 97 1.27 -9.98 12.89
CA TYR A 97 0.52 -8.74 12.71
C TYR A 97 -0.75 -9.02 11.88
N ARG A 98 -1.91 -8.70 12.46
CA ARG A 98 -3.20 -8.73 11.76
C ARG A 98 -3.62 -7.32 11.42
N LEU A 99 -3.85 -7.07 10.15
CA LEU A 99 -4.44 -5.83 9.66
C LEU A 99 -5.96 -6.02 9.58
N HIS A 100 -6.71 -5.38 10.48
CA HIS A 100 -8.16 -5.56 10.54
C HIS A 100 -8.89 -4.83 9.41
N ASN A 101 -8.49 -3.61 9.13
CA ASN A 101 -9.04 -2.81 8.03
C ASN A 101 -8.02 -1.79 7.55
N LEU A 102 -7.86 -1.63 6.25
CA LEU A 102 -7.04 -0.59 5.67
C LEU A 102 -7.98 0.38 4.96
N GLU A 103 -8.43 1.37 5.70
CA GLU A 103 -9.26 2.46 5.20
C GLU A 103 -8.40 3.62 4.75
N ALA A 104 -8.94 4.46 3.86
CA ALA A 104 -8.29 5.72 3.51
C ALA A 104 -7.97 6.52 4.77
N GLY A 105 -6.76 7.07 4.83
CA GLY A 105 -6.26 7.78 6.01
C GLY A 105 -5.61 6.88 7.08
N THR A 106 -5.47 5.56 6.85
CA THR A 106 -4.77 4.68 7.81
C THR A 106 -3.33 5.11 7.99
N GLU A 107 -2.90 5.17 9.25
CA GLU A 107 -1.56 5.58 9.68
C GLU A 107 -0.87 4.46 10.45
N ILE A 108 0.40 4.22 10.13
CA ILE A 108 1.24 3.21 10.76
C ILE A 108 2.58 3.83 11.11
N ILE A 109 3.02 3.66 12.36
CA ILE A 109 4.33 4.14 12.82
C ILE A 109 5.23 2.94 13.08
N LEU A 110 6.40 2.92 12.44
CA LEU A 110 7.45 1.96 12.73
C LEU A 110 8.67 2.70 13.30
N ARG A 111 9.32 2.09 14.26
CA ARG A 111 10.50 2.64 14.95
C ARG A 111 11.71 1.72 14.80
N ARG A 112 12.89 2.34 14.72
CA ARG A 112 14.18 1.68 14.80
C ARG A 112 15.18 2.56 15.51
N LYS A 113 15.51 2.26 16.76
CA LYS A 113 16.35 3.11 17.64
C LYS A 113 15.77 4.53 17.78
N ASP A 114 16.53 5.54 17.35
CA ASP A 114 16.14 6.97 17.40
C ASP A 114 15.40 7.42 16.13
N GLU A 115 15.17 6.49 15.20
CA GLU A 115 14.50 6.75 13.93
C GLU A 115 13.04 6.26 13.99
N PHE A 116 12.15 6.95 13.34
CA PHE A 116 10.82 6.43 13.05
C PHE A 116 10.34 6.82 11.66
N VAL A 117 9.49 6.02 11.10
CA VAL A 117 8.78 6.28 9.85
C VAL A 117 7.29 6.29 10.12
N HIS A 118 6.62 7.25 9.54
CA HIS A 118 5.17 7.37 9.56
C HIS A 118 4.65 7.04 8.18
N LEU A 119 3.96 5.92 8.05
CA LEU A 119 3.35 5.44 6.82
C LEU A 119 1.89 5.86 6.79
N CYS A 120 1.46 6.46 5.70
CA CYS A 120 0.08 6.86 5.47
C CYS A 120 -0.43 6.20 4.20
N TYR A 121 -1.61 5.59 4.27
CA TYR A 121 -2.34 5.02 3.14
C TYR A 121 -3.50 5.92 2.75
N ASP A 122 -3.56 6.34 1.47
CA ASP A 122 -4.66 7.12 0.90
C ASP A 122 -5.05 8.33 1.80
N LYS A 123 -4.03 9.02 2.35
CA LYS A 123 -4.20 10.15 3.25
C LYS A 123 -4.03 11.48 2.53
N GLY A 124 -5.04 12.35 2.64
CA GLY A 124 -5.01 13.68 2.08
C GLY A 124 -3.88 14.55 2.63
N ILE A 125 -3.26 15.32 1.76
CA ILE A 125 -2.22 16.32 2.08
C ILE A 125 -2.89 17.70 2.16
N PRO A 126 -2.57 18.54 3.17
CA PRO A 126 -3.09 19.89 3.30
C PRO A 126 -2.85 20.76 2.06
N ASP A 127 -3.75 21.70 1.81
CA ASP A 127 -3.62 22.68 0.73
C ASP A 127 -2.75 23.89 1.09
N SER A 128 -2.52 24.09 2.38
CA SER A 128 -1.70 25.20 2.88
C SER A 128 -0.71 24.71 3.94
N GLY A 129 0.45 25.37 3.97
CA GLY A 129 1.45 25.15 5.01
C GLY A 129 0.95 25.47 6.43
N GLU A 130 -0.11 26.24 6.60
CA GLU A 130 -0.70 26.57 7.89
C GLU A 130 -1.31 25.35 8.58
N TYR A 131 -1.84 24.40 7.79
CA TYR A 131 -2.45 23.17 8.29
C TYR A 131 -1.48 22.00 8.40
N THR A 132 -0.16 22.27 8.27
CA THR A 132 0.86 21.24 8.41
C THR A 132 1.31 21.06 9.86
N ASP A 133 1.57 19.82 10.22
CA ASP A 133 2.19 19.43 11.48
C ASP A 133 3.46 18.62 11.22
N ARG A 134 4.53 18.91 11.97
CA ARG A 134 5.83 18.27 11.76
C ARG A 134 5.79 16.75 11.88
N LEU A 135 5.00 16.21 12.81
CA LEU A 135 5.04 14.79 13.15
C LEU A 135 3.99 13.95 12.44
N SER A 136 2.88 14.58 12.03
CA SER A 136 1.75 13.84 11.45
C SER A 136 1.48 14.19 9.99
N ASN A 137 1.78 15.42 9.57
CA ASN A 137 1.45 15.89 8.23
C ASN A 137 2.40 16.99 7.75
N PRO A 138 3.67 16.62 7.45
CA PRO A 138 4.72 17.62 7.17
C PRO A 138 4.64 18.27 5.79
N LEU A 139 3.84 17.71 4.87
CA LEU A 139 3.71 18.17 3.49
C LEU A 139 2.45 19.01 3.28
N TYR A 140 2.50 19.91 2.30
CA TYR A 140 1.35 20.62 1.75
C TYR A 140 1.50 20.83 0.24
N THR A 141 0.38 21.02 -0.45
CA THR A 141 0.36 21.35 -1.87
C THR A 141 -0.95 22.05 -2.21
N ASN A 142 -0.89 23.06 -3.05
CA ASN A 142 -2.08 23.75 -3.59
C ASN A 142 -2.68 23.04 -4.82
N ASN A 143 -2.10 21.93 -5.25
CA ASN A 143 -2.62 21.12 -6.35
C ASN A 143 -3.90 20.38 -5.97
N ALA A 144 -4.76 20.10 -6.97
CA ALA A 144 -5.99 19.32 -6.77
C ALA A 144 -5.71 17.85 -6.45
N HIS A 145 -4.61 17.27 -6.97
CA HIS A 145 -4.17 15.90 -6.68
C HIS A 145 -3.38 15.86 -5.36
N ARG A 146 -4.09 15.70 -4.25
CA ARG A 146 -3.52 15.79 -2.89
C ARG A 146 -3.60 14.50 -2.09
N THR A 147 -4.09 13.42 -2.70
CA THR A 147 -4.29 12.15 -1.99
C THR A 147 -3.48 11.06 -2.68
N PRO A 148 -2.20 10.91 -2.33
CA PRO A 148 -1.38 9.81 -2.84
C PRO A 148 -1.80 8.49 -2.19
N ASP A 149 -1.66 7.38 -2.92
CA ASP A 149 -1.93 6.04 -2.40
C ASP A 149 -1.01 5.69 -1.23
N PHE A 150 0.21 6.24 -1.24
CA PHE A 150 1.22 5.97 -0.22
C PHE A 150 2.06 7.21 0.08
N ARG A 151 2.27 7.47 1.37
CA ARG A 151 3.25 8.43 1.86
C ARG A 151 4.03 7.81 3.02
N MET A 152 5.34 7.98 3.03
CA MET A 152 6.23 7.63 4.12
C MET A 152 7.03 8.85 4.54
N ASP A 153 6.81 9.32 5.75
CA ASP A 153 7.55 10.43 6.35
C ASP A 153 8.66 9.84 7.25
N TYR A 154 9.90 10.26 7.02
CA TYR A 154 11.05 9.77 7.78
C TYR A 154 11.54 10.80 8.79
N TYR A 155 11.79 10.31 10.00
CA TYR A 155 12.24 11.11 11.12
C TYR A 155 13.44 10.46 11.82
N CYS A 156 14.38 11.30 12.27
CA CYS A 156 15.46 10.89 13.16
C CYS A 156 15.56 11.90 14.30
N GLN A 157 15.64 11.40 15.56
CA GLN A 157 15.66 12.24 16.77
C GLN A 157 14.53 13.28 16.82
N LYS A 158 13.33 12.89 16.37
CA LYS A 158 12.13 13.73 16.25
C LYS A 158 12.24 14.88 15.23
N GLN A 159 13.30 14.90 14.42
CA GLN A 159 13.43 15.85 13.32
C GLN A 159 12.93 15.22 12.03
N TYR A 160 12.17 15.96 11.26
CA TYR A 160 11.72 15.55 9.94
C TYR A 160 12.87 15.63 8.94
N TYR A 161 13.07 14.59 8.16
CA TYR A 161 14.13 14.48 7.15
C TYR A 161 13.60 14.54 5.73
N GLY A 162 12.40 14.00 5.50
CA GLY A 162 11.80 14.01 4.19
C GLY A 162 10.67 13.00 4.08
N SER A 163 9.99 13.04 2.93
CA SER A 163 8.89 12.13 2.61
C SER A 163 9.12 11.44 1.28
N LEU A 164 8.76 10.17 1.23
CA LEU A 164 8.56 9.42 0.00
C LEU A 164 7.07 9.39 -0.29
N VAL A 165 6.68 9.86 -1.47
CA VAL A 165 5.31 9.82 -1.97
C VAL A 165 5.26 8.87 -3.16
N ALA A 166 4.29 7.97 -3.17
CA ALA A 166 4.09 7.02 -4.25
C ALA A 166 2.60 6.86 -4.59
N ASP A 167 2.36 6.48 -5.83
CA ASP A 167 1.05 6.24 -6.37
C ASP A 167 1.10 4.91 -7.15
N PHE A 168 0.29 3.95 -6.76
CA PHE A 168 0.36 2.59 -7.27
C PHE A 168 -0.62 2.41 -8.43
N LYS A 169 -0.11 2.04 -9.59
CA LYS A 169 -0.93 1.89 -10.80
C LYS A 169 -0.97 0.44 -11.26
N TYR A 170 -2.14 -0.18 -11.16
CA TYR A 170 -2.41 -1.48 -11.74
C TYR A 170 -2.72 -1.32 -13.25
N ARG A 171 -1.66 -1.07 -14.04
CA ARG A 171 -1.75 -0.87 -15.49
C ARG A 171 -0.53 -1.46 -16.17
N ASP A 172 -0.69 -1.80 -17.45
CA ASP A 172 0.43 -2.16 -18.31
C ASP A 172 1.43 -1.00 -18.41
N VAL A 173 2.74 -1.33 -18.37
CA VAL A 173 3.83 -0.35 -18.43
C VAL A 173 3.76 0.50 -19.69
N TYR A 174 3.30 -0.07 -20.81
CA TYR A 174 3.08 0.67 -22.04
C TYR A 174 2.15 1.87 -21.85
N HIS A 175 1.04 1.68 -21.14
CA HIS A 175 0.08 2.75 -20.85
C HIS A 175 0.58 3.79 -19.85
N LEU A 176 1.61 3.46 -19.07
CA LEU A 176 2.21 4.41 -18.13
C LEU A 176 3.14 5.41 -18.85
N TRP A 177 3.91 4.96 -19.85
CA TRP A 177 5.01 5.75 -20.40
C TRP A 177 4.92 6.05 -21.89
N GLN A 178 4.38 5.11 -22.69
CA GLN A 178 4.40 5.18 -24.16
C GLN A 178 3.11 5.73 -24.76
N ASP A 179 1.97 5.48 -24.13
CA ASP A 179 0.68 6.01 -24.57
C ASP A 179 0.55 7.49 -24.18
N LYS A 180 0.67 8.39 -25.16
CA LYS A 180 0.67 9.84 -24.93
C LYS A 180 -0.62 10.35 -24.26
N GLU A 181 -1.75 9.82 -24.63
CA GLU A 181 -3.05 10.26 -24.11
C GLU A 181 -3.29 9.71 -22.69
N LYS A 182 -3.10 8.41 -22.49
CA LYS A 182 -3.32 7.76 -21.19
C LYS A 182 -2.27 8.14 -20.14
N SER A 183 -1.04 8.47 -20.56
CA SER A 183 0.02 8.93 -19.66
C SER A 183 -0.13 10.41 -19.27
N LYS A 184 -0.96 11.20 -19.94
CA LYS A 184 -1.13 12.63 -19.66
C LYS A 184 -1.62 12.90 -18.24
N GLU A 185 -2.65 12.18 -17.80
CA GLU A 185 -3.19 12.29 -16.45
C GLU A 185 -2.17 11.83 -15.40
N LEU A 186 -1.47 10.73 -15.67
CA LEU A 186 -0.42 10.23 -14.81
C LEU A 186 0.71 11.27 -14.62
N ARG A 187 1.15 11.91 -15.69
CA ARG A 187 2.15 12.99 -15.63
C ARG A 187 1.68 14.18 -14.80
N ARG A 188 0.38 14.54 -14.89
CA ARG A 188 -0.21 15.58 -14.04
C ARG A 188 -0.15 15.20 -12.57
N GLN A 189 -0.48 13.95 -12.21
CA GLN A 189 -0.37 13.45 -10.85
C GLN A 189 1.09 13.47 -10.36
N PHE A 190 2.05 13.00 -11.15
CA PHE A 190 3.46 13.05 -10.79
C PHE A 190 3.97 14.48 -10.60
N ASN A 191 3.59 15.40 -11.48
CA ASN A 191 3.95 16.80 -11.32
C ASN A 191 3.34 17.39 -10.04
N ALA A 192 2.09 17.06 -9.71
CA ALA A 192 1.44 17.50 -8.48
C ALA A 192 2.18 16.98 -7.23
N TYR A 193 2.67 15.74 -7.27
CA TYR A 193 3.46 15.17 -6.16
C TYR A 193 4.88 15.74 -6.09
N HIS A 194 5.48 16.04 -7.24
CA HIS A 194 6.78 16.71 -7.30
C HIS A 194 6.73 18.14 -6.72
N ASP A 195 5.61 18.83 -6.88
CA ASP A 195 5.42 20.22 -6.42
C ASP A 195 4.97 20.31 -4.96
N MET A 196 5.01 19.20 -4.21
CA MET A 196 4.74 19.22 -2.78
C MET A 196 5.84 19.94 -2.02
N ASN A 197 5.42 20.69 -1.01
CA ASN A 197 6.30 21.49 -0.19
C ASN A 197 6.20 21.12 1.29
N THR A 198 7.19 21.56 2.06
CA THR A 198 7.18 21.45 3.52
C THR A 198 7.64 22.74 4.16
N ARG A 199 7.19 23.03 5.37
CA ARG A 199 7.71 24.14 6.21
C ARG A 199 8.84 23.69 7.12
N PHE A 200 9.15 22.41 7.17
CA PHE A 200 10.03 21.79 8.17
C PHE A 200 11.41 21.44 7.58
N TYR A 201 11.90 22.27 6.68
CA TYR A 201 13.27 22.13 6.16
C TYR A 201 14.30 22.23 7.29
N ARG A 202 15.31 21.41 7.20
CA ARG A 202 16.40 21.37 8.17
C ARG A 202 17.32 22.58 8.04
N ASN A 203 17.63 22.99 6.79
CA ASN A 203 18.38 24.16 6.41
C ASN A 203 17.84 24.74 5.11
N LEU A 204 18.02 26.05 4.89
CA LEU A 204 17.68 26.72 3.62
C LEU A 204 18.41 26.11 2.41
N ASP A 205 19.61 25.57 2.62
CA ASP A 205 20.42 24.92 1.59
C ASP A 205 19.84 23.57 1.14
N GLU A 206 19.21 22.83 2.04
CA GLU A 206 18.52 21.59 1.70
C GLU A 206 17.29 21.84 0.82
N ARG A 207 16.61 22.97 1.00
CA ARG A 207 15.52 23.39 0.12
C ARG A 207 15.97 23.53 -1.33
N ASN A 208 17.16 24.09 -1.55
CA ASN A 208 17.71 24.28 -2.89
C ASN A 208 18.21 22.96 -3.50
N SER A 209 18.75 22.03 -2.70
CA SER A 209 19.24 20.75 -3.19
C SER A 209 18.10 19.81 -3.62
N LEU A 210 16.95 19.80 -2.93
CA LEU A 210 15.77 19.02 -3.31
C LEU A 210 15.12 19.55 -4.60
N MET A 211 15.18 20.86 -4.86
CA MET A 211 14.71 21.43 -6.12
C MET A 211 15.60 21.08 -7.32
N HIS A 212 16.83 20.61 -7.09
CA HIS A 212 17.78 20.24 -8.15
C HIS A 212 17.95 18.74 -8.36
N ALA A 213 17.33 17.88 -7.55
CA ALA A 213 17.22 16.46 -7.82
C ALA A 213 16.23 16.22 -8.98
N ARG A 214 16.69 16.54 -10.19
CA ARG A 214 15.99 16.13 -11.42
C ARG A 214 16.33 14.68 -11.72
N PRO A 215 15.35 13.90 -12.24
CA PRO A 215 15.57 12.54 -12.69
C PRO A 215 16.55 12.50 -13.85
#